data_dfff0306ca033ef69c8cc6df1b076b70
#
_entry.id   dfff0306ca033ef69c8cc6df1b076b70
#
_cell.length_a   1.000
_cell.length_b   1.000
_cell.length_c   1.000
_cell.angle_alpha   90.00
_cell.angle_beta   90.00
_cell.angle_gamma   90.00
#
_symmetry.space_group_name_H-M   'P 1'
#
loop_
_entity.id
_entity.type
_entity.pdbx_description
1 polymer ?
#
loop_
_entity_poly.entity_id
_entity_poly.type
_entity_poly.pdbx_seq_one_letter_code
_entity_poly.pdbx_strand_id
1 'polypeptide(L)'
;MTANKKDAAKKSYRLTNSPIKTKSKMGNKVVVSRALVKPAATNLVPNVHVKRGDLVMVVSGARTRTKKDGTKLEGDRGKIGKVLKVFPKTGKVVVEGVNIVTRHEKSKAAMGGSKGGIIKEEAPIFASKV
;
A
#
# COMPACT_ATOMS: atom_id res chain seq x y z
N MET A 1 9.88 23.19 35.61
CA MET A 1 9.12 21.96 35.32
C MET A 1 8.87 21.89 33.82
N THR A 2 9.66 21.13 33.12
CA THR A 2 9.59 21.03 31.65
C THR A 2 8.59 19.94 31.27
N ALA A 3 7.46 20.34 30.71
CA ALA A 3 6.45 19.42 30.20
C ALA A 3 7.00 18.57 29.06
N ASN A 4 6.88 17.28 29.22
CA ASN A 4 7.45 16.25 28.31
C ASN A 4 6.67 16.24 26.99
N LYS A 5 7.31 16.67 25.91
CA LYS A 5 6.77 16.82 24.54
C LYS A 5 6.45 15.50 23.83
N LYS A 6 6.45 14.37 24.56
CA LYS A 6 6.22 13.02 24.02
C LYS A 6 4.75 12.58 24.00
N ASP A 7 3.84 13.33 24.60
CA ASP A 7 2.43 12.94 24.72
C ASP A 7 1.51 13.42 23.60
N ALA A 8 2.03 14.18 22.63
CA ALA A 8 1.23 14.77 21.54
C ALA A 8 0.88 13.81 20.40
N ALA A 9 1.36 12.57 20.43
CA ALA A 9 1.10 11.58 19.39
C ALA A 9 0.08 10.50 19.78
N LYS A 10 -0.72 10.72 20.82
CA LYS A 10 -1.82 9.80 21.14
C LYS A 10 -2.91 9.95 20.08
N LYS A 11 -2.97 8.97 19.17
CA LYS A 11 -4.05 8.81 18.21
C LYS A 11 -5.39 8.98 18.94
N SER A 12 -6.23 9.90 18.47
CA SER A 12 -7.57 10.09 19.01
C SER A 12 -8.40 8.82 18.78
N TYR A 13 -8.64 8.06 19.83
CA TYR A 13 -9.55 6.93 19.77
C TYR A 13 -10.98 7.44 20.02
N ARG A 14 -11.89 7.06 19.14
CA ARG A 14 -13.30 7.34 19.35
C ARG A 14 -13.85 6.45 20.46
N LEU A 15 -14.36 7.05 21.52
CA LEU A 15 -15.05 6.32 22.57
C LEU A 15 -16.44 5.93 22.05
N THR A 16 -16.76 4.65 22.04
CA THR A 16 -18.13 4.20 21.76
C THR A 16 -18.99 4.40 23.02
N ASN A 17 -20.20 4.91 22.82
CA ASN A 17 -21.14 5.14 23.92
C ASN A 17 -21.78 3.85 24.47
N SER A 18 -21.50 2.70 23.89
CA SER A 18 -22.04 1.43 24.36
C SER A 18 -21.18 0.87 25.51
N PRO A 19 -21.76 0.71 26.71
CA PRO A 19 -21.06 0.13 27.85
C PRO A 19 -20.88 -1.37 27.64
N ILE A 20 -19.62 -1.83 27.68
CA ILE A 20 -19.34 -3.27 27.70
C ILE A 20 -19.50 -3.73 29.15
N LYS A 21 -20.53 -4.54 29.39
CA LYS A 21 -20.78 -5.18 30.68
C LYS A 21 -19.86 -6.40 30.82
N THR A 22 -18.77 -6.27 31.51
CA THR A 22 -17.93 -7.42 31.90
C THR A 22 -18.34 -7.88 33.29
N LYS A 23 -18.76 -9.14 33.44
CA LYS A 23 -18.97 -9.76 34.75
C LYS A 23 -17.63 -10.07 35.38
N SER A 24 -17.28 -9.38 36.45
CA SER A 24 -16.11 -9.78 37.23
C SER A 24 -16.45 -10.96 38.13
N LYS A 25 -15.49 -11.86 38.33
CA LYS A 25 -15.63 -13.11 39.11
C LYS A 25 -15.79 -12.91 40.62
N MET A 26 -15.69 -11.69 41.09
CA MET A 26 -15.85 -11.31 42.50
C MET A 26 -17.00 -10.32 42.68
N GLY A 27 -18.18 -10.85 43.04
CA GLY A 27 -19.32 -10.07 43.53
C GLY A 27 -19.98 -9.16 42.49
N ASN A 28 -21.22 -8.80 42.72
CA ASN A 28 -22.15 -8.09 41.83
C ASN A 28 -21.77 -6.67 41.39
N LYS A 29 -20.47 -6.36 41.31
CA LYS A 29 -20.00 -5.03 40.89
C LYS A 29 -19.81 -5.03 39.37
N VAL A 30 -20.75 -4.44 38.65
CA VAL A 30 -20.62 -4.22 37.19
C VAL A 30 -19.64 -3.10 36.99
N VAL A 31 -18.42 -3.43 36.51
CA VAL A 31 -17.45 -2.42 36.07
C VAL A 31 -17.75 -2.09 34.60
N VAL A 32 -18.20 -0.88 34.35
CA VAL A 32 -18.41 -0.39 32.99
C VAL A 32 -17.08 0.17 32.50
N SER A 33 -16.36 -0.60 31.70
CA SER A 33 -15.17 -0.11 30.99
C SER A 33 -15.57 0.38 29.60
N ARG A 34 -15.14 1.60 29.28
CA ARG A 34 -15.25 2.12 27.91
C ARG A 34 -14.15 1.49 27.07
N ALA A 35 -14.52 0.62 26.16
CA ALA A 35 -13.57 0.06 25.22
C ALA A 35 -13.11 1.15 24.22
N LEU A 36 -11.81 1.30 24.09
CA LEU A 36 -11.19 2.09 23.03
C LEU A 36 -11.37 1.34 21.72
N VAL A 37 -12.35 1.73 20.92
CA VAL A 37 -12.55 1.19 19.58
C VAL A 37 -11.65 1.96 18.61
N LYS A 38 -10.79 1.24 17.91
CA LYS A 38 -10.06 1.84 16.78
C LYS A 38 -11.10 2.35 15.78
N PRO A 39 -10.97 3.59 15.29
CA PRO A 39 -11.86 4.08 14.24
C PRO A 39 -11.83 3.06 13.09
N ALA A 40 -13.01 2.63 12.66
CA ALA A 40 -13.12 1.79 11.47
C ALA A 40 -12.34 2.47 10.35
N ALA A 41 -11.45 1.72 9.71
CA ALA A 41 -10.74 2.25 8.55
C ALA A 41 -11.80 2.74 7.57
N THR A 42 -11.91 4.04 7.41
CA THR A 42 -12.79 4.62 6.40
C THR A 42 -12.26 4.07 5.07
N ASN A 43 -13.07 3.27 4.39
CA ASN A 43 -12.80 2.78 3.06
C ASN A 43 -12.92 3.96 2.07
N LEU A 44 -12.07 4.98 2.27
CA LEU A 44 -11.92 6.06 1.34
C LEU A 44 -11.29 5.45 0.08
N VAL A 45 -12.12 5.28 -0.94
CA VAL A 45 -11.62 4.92 -2.27
C VAL A 45 -10.73 6.08 -2.70
N PRO A 46 -9.42 5.87 -2.86
CA PRO A 46 -8.53 6.96 -3.24
C PRO A 46 -8.96 7.49 -4.60
N ASN A 47 -9.11 8.81 -4.69
CA ASN A 47 -9.42 9.46 -5.97
C ASN A 47 -8.18 9.36 -6.86
N VAL A 48 -8.30 8.62 -7.96
CA VAL A 48 -7.22 8.46 -8.93
C VAL A 48 -7.36 9.54 -10.01
N HIS A 49 -6.38 10.43 -10.06
CA HIS A 49 -6.34 11.56 -11.01
C HIS A 49 -5.95 11.16 -12.43
N VAL A 50 -5.55 9.90 -12.64
CA VAL A 50 -5.02 9.37 -13.90
C VAL A 50 -5.99 8.38 -14.53
N LYS A 51 -6.13 8.42 -15.86
CA LYS A 51 -6.95 7.49 -16.64
C LYS A 51 -6.10 6.52 -17.44
N ARG A 52 -6.71 5.43 -17.89
CA ARG A 52 -6.06 4.48 -18.79
C ARG A 52 -5.77 5.17 -20.12
N GLY A 53 -4.55 5.06 -20.60
CA GLY A 53 -4.10 5.66 -21.85
C GLY A 53 -3.35 6.98 -21.70
N ASP A 54 -3.39 7.58 -20.49
CA ASP A 54 -2.66 8.82 -20.22
C ASP A 54 -1.14 8.59 -20.27
N LEU A 55 -0.41 9.61 -20.70
CA LEU A 55 1.04 9.65 -20.63
C LEU A 55 1.44 10.31 -19.31
N VAL A 56 2.19 9.59 -18.47
CA VAL A 56 2.54 10.03 -17.12
C VAL A 56 4.04 9.93 -16.88
N MET A 57 4.55 10.78 -16.00
CA MET A 57 5.93 10.75 -15.55
C MET A 57 6.01 10.33 -14.08
N VAL A 58 6.93 9.44 -13.74
CA VAL A 58 7.16 9.02 -12.36
C VAL A 58 7.92 10.10 -11.60
N VAL A 59 7.25 10.73 -10.62
CA VAL A 59 7.83 11.82 -9.80
C VAL A 59 8.53 11.30 -8.53
N SER A 60 8.12 10.14 -8.01
CA SER A 60 8.65 9.58 -6.77
C SER A 60 9.11 8.14 -6.94
N GLY A 61 10.32 7.86 -6.52
CA GLY A 61 10.95 6.53 -6.60
C GLY A 61 12.46 6.60 -6.54
N ALA A 62 13.10 5.45 -6.74
CA ALA A 62 14.54 5.37 -6.84
C ALA A 62 15.03 6.12 -8.08
N ARG A 63 16.14 6.86 -7.93
CA ARG A 63 16.85 7.44 -9.06
C ARG A 63 17.86 6.43 -9.61
N THR A 64 18.12 6.49 -10.90
CA THR A 64 19.21 5.74 -11.53
C THR A 64 20.54 6.13 -10.86
N ARG A 65 21.29 5.15 -10.41
CA ARG A 65 22.58 5.32 -9.75
C ARG A 65 23.61 4.40 -10.40
N THR A 66 24.81 4.89 -10.52
CA THR A 66 25.95 4.05 -10.91
C THR A 66 26.71 3.68 -9.64
N LYS A 67 26.90 2.38 -9.40
CA LYS A 67 27.77 1.89 -8.33
C LYS A 67 29.23 2.21 -8.64
N LYS A 68 30.10 2.15 -7.62
CA LYS A 68 31.55 2.29 -7.78
C LYS A 68 32.14 1.26 -8.77
N ASP A 69 31.50 0.12 -8.89
CA ASP A 69 31.88 -0.97 -9.80
C ASP A 69 31.42 -0.75 -11.26
N GLY A 70 30.92 0.44 -11.61
CA GLY A 70 30.43 0.76 -12.96
C GLY A 70 29.03 0.21 -13.27
N THR A 71 28.43 -0.61 -12.41
CA THR A 71 27.11 -1.19 -12.61
C THR A 71 26.03 -0.12 -12.46
N LYS A 72 25.19 0.07 -13.49
CA LYS A 72 24.03 0.96 -13.43
C LYS A 72 22.88 0.27 -12.71
N LEU A 73 22.40 0.87 -11.64
CA LEU A 73 21.13 0.52 -11.00
C LEU A 73 20.06 1.43 -11.56
N GLU A 74 19.18 0.87 -12.37
CA GLU A 74 18.09 1.64 -12.95
C GLU A 74 17.05 1.96 -11.88
N GLY A 75 16.70 3.23 -11.79
CA GLY A 75 15.59 3.72 -11.00
C GLY A 75 14.43 4.12 -11.89
N ASP A 76 13.22 4.17 -11.32
CA ASP A 76 12.03 4.50 -12.09
C ASP A 76 11.67 5.98 -12.07
N ARG A 77 12.29 6.77 -11.19
CA ARG A 77 12.01 8.20 -11.11
C ARG A 77 12.46 8.94 -12.38
N GLY A 78 11.52 9.70 -12.95
CA GLY A 78 11.72 10.46 -14.20
C GLY A 78 11.38 9.67 -15.46
N LYS A 79 11.07 8.37 -15.37
CA LYS A 79 10.57 7.61 -16.53
C LYS A 79 9.20 8.12 -16.93
N ILE A 80 8.97 8.19 -18.23
CA ILE A 80 7.70 8.55 -18.84
C ILE A 80 7.14 7.29 -19.48
N GLY A 81 5.88 7.00 -19.24
CA GLY A 81 5.21 5.83 -19.79
C GLY A 81 3.71 6.01 -19.89
N LYS A 82 3.08 5.16 -20.68
CA LYS A 82 1.62 5.13 -20.85
C LYS A 82 0.96 4.31 -19.76
N VAL A 83 -0.16 4.78 -19.22
CA VAL A 83 -0.95 4.05 -18.23
C VAL A 83 -1.69 2.91 -18.90
N LEU A 84 -1.31 1.67 -18.56
CA LEU A 84 -1.91 0.45 -19.08
C LEU A 84 -3.19 0.08 -18.34
N LYS A 85 -3.17 0.18 -16.99
CA LYS A 85 -4.27 -0.25 -16.14
C LYS A 85 -4.39 0.64 -14.90
N VAL A 86 -5.63 0.90 -14.48
CA VAL A 86 -5.94 1.68 -13.29
C VAL A 86 -6.75 0.83 -12.33
N PHE A 87 -6.38 0.85 -11.05
CA PHE A 87 -7.08 0.18 -9.96
C PHE A 87 -7.64 1.21 -8.98
N PRO A 88 -8.84 1.75 -9.22
CA PRO A 88 -9.38 2.85 -8.41
C PRO A 88 -9.58 2.45 -6.94
N LYS A 89 -9.99 1.22 -6.65
CA LYS A 89 -10.18 0.73 -5.28
C LYS A 89 -8.91 0.78 -4.42
N THR A 90 -7.74 0.60 -5.01
CA THR A 90 -6.45 0.57 -4.31
C THR A 90 -5.61 1.82 -4.55
N GLY A 91 -6.06 2.73 -5.43
CA GLY A 91 -5.32 3.91 -5.83
C GLY A 91 -4.00 3.60 -6.55
N LYS A 92 -3.95 2.47 -7.27
CA LYS A 92 -2.75 2.03 -7.98
C LYS A 92 -2.95 2.10 -9.48
N VAL A 93 -1.84 2.28 -10.20
CA VAL A 93 -1.78 2.32 -11.66
C VAL A 93 -0.64 1.45 -12.16
N VAL A 94 -0.79 0.85 -13.33
CA VAL A 94 0.27 0.14 -14.04
C VAL A 94 0.71 1.03 -15.18
N VAL A 95 2.00 1.33 -15.24
CA VAL A 95 2.61 2.20 -16.24
C VAL A 95 3.62 1.38 -17.04
N GLU A 96 3.61 1.54 -18.34
CA GLU A 96 4.50 0.87 -19.26
C GLU A 96 5.97 1.15 -18.94
N GLY A 97 6.81 0.12 -18.87
CA GLY A 97 8.24 0.22 -18.61
C GLY A 97 8.62 0.65 -17.19
N VAL A 98 7.68 0.72 -16.25
CA VAL A 98 7.90 1.16 -14.87
C VAL A 98 7.62 0.01 -13.90
N ASN A 99 8.47 -0.11 -12.87
CA ASN A 99 8.34 -1.13 -11.83
C ASN A 99 8.25 -2.56 -12.38
N ILE A 100 9.15 -2.90 -13.30
CA ILE A 100 9.21 -4.23 -13.91
C ILE A 100 9.65 -5.24 -12.86
N VAL A 101 8.81 -6.24 -12.61
CA VAL A 101 9.10 -7.33 -11.69
C VAL A 101 9.24 -8.64 -12.45
N THR A 102 10.14 -9.48 -11.97
CA THR A 102 10.37 -10.81 -12.53
C THR A 102 9.57 -11.83 -11.73
N ARG A 103 8.72 -12.58 -12.40
CA ARG A 103 7.94 -13.68 -11.82
C ARG A 103 8.41 -15.01 -12.36
N HIS A 104 8.55 -15.98 -11.48
CA HIS A 104 8.81 -17.37 -11.85
C HIS A 104 7.47 -18.11 -11.88
N GLU A 105 7.05 -18.54 -13.07
CA GLU A 105 5.88 -19.40 -13.21
C GLU A 105 6.30 -20.85 -13.29
N LYS A 106 5.65 -21.69 -12.48
CA LYS A 106 5.82 -23.14 -12.54
C LYS A 106 5.12 -23.70 -13.77
N SER A 107 5.71 -24.69 -14.40
CA SER A 107 5.05 -25.39 -15.51
C SER A 107 3.79 -26.12 -15.01
N LYS A 108 2.68 -25.91 -15.69
CA LYS A 108 1.41 -26.64 -15.47
C LYS A 108 1.29 -27.79 -16.48
N ALA A 109 2.40 -28.48 -16.76
CA ALA A 109 2.47 -29.52 -17.79
C ALA A 109 1.45 -30.66 -17.60
N ALA A 110 1.07 -30.96 -16.34
CA ALA A 110 0.08 -32.01 -16.04
C ALA A 110 -1.35 -31.70 -16.52
N MET A 111 -1.65 -30.47 -16.92
CA MET A 111 -3.00 -30.03 -17.34
C MET A 111 -3.00 -29.38 -18.73
N GLY A 112 -2.02 -29.69 -19.59
CA GLY A 112 -1.91 -29.09 -20.94
C GLY A 112 -1.59 -27.57 -20.93
N GLY A 113 -1.13 -27.03 -19.78
CA GLY A 113 -0.80 -25.64 -19.60
C GLY A 113 0.59 -25.26 -20.09
N SER A 114 0.89 -23.97 -20.06
CA SER A 114 2.15 -23.38 -20.51
C SER A 114 3.38 -23.94 -19.80
N LYS A 115 4.48 -24.07 -20.55
CA LYS A 115 5.80 -24.33 -19.97
C LYS A 115 6.14 -23.24 -18.98
N GLY A 116 6.62 -23.61 -17.78
CA GLY A 116 7.07 -22.65 -16.79
C GLY A 116 8.23 -21.80 -17.32
N GLY A 117 8.37 -20.60 -16.78
CA GLY A 117 9.41 -19.69 -17.23
C GLY A 117 9.54 -18.47 -16.33
N ILE A 118 10.45 -17.61 -16.71
CA ILE A 118 10.65 -16.31 -16.08
C ILE A 118 9.91 -15.27 -16.90
N ILE A 119 8.89 -14.64 -16.32
CA ILE A 119 8.09 -13.61 -16.96
C ILE A 119 8.43 -12.25 -16.31
N LYS A 120 8.63 -11.24 -17.14
CA LYS A 120 8.80 -9.86 -16.71
C LYS A 120 7.49 -9.12 -16.95
N GLU A 121 6.90 -8.56 -15.89
CA GLU A 121 5.64 -7.84 -15.96
C GLU A 121 5.76 -6.51 -15.20
N GLU A 122 5.00 -5.51 -15.64
CA GLU A 122 4.88 -4.24 -14.94
C GLU A 122 4.00 -4.41 -13.70
N ALA A 123 4.55 -4.09 -12.53
CA ALA A 123 3.81 -4.13 -11.28
C ALA A 123 3.13 -2.80 -10.98
N PRO A 124 1.97 -2.82 -10.31
CA PRO A 124 1.24 -1.60 -9.98
C PRO A 124 1.99 -0.72 -8.98
N ILE A 125 2.00 0.59 -9.25
CA ILE A 125 2.53 1.64 -8.36
C ILE A 125 1.38 2.52 -7.87
N PHE A 126 1.57 3.29 -6.79
CA PHE A 126 0.55 4.23 -6.34
C PHE A 126 0.42 5.41 -7.32
N ALA A 127 -0.82 5.82 -7.60
CA ALA A 127 -1.11 6.97 -8.45
C ALA A 127 -0.47 8.28 -7.97
N SER A 128 -0.23 8.41 -6.66
CA SER A 128 0.48 9.56 -6.07
C SER A 128 1.97 9.64 -6.45
N LYS A 129 2.51 8.64 -7.12
CA LYS A 129 3.91 8.62 -7.59
C LYS A 129 4.08 9.08 -9.03
N VAL A 130 3.00 9.36 -9.71
CA VAL A 130 2.97 9.79 -11.11
C VAL A 130 2.31 11.13 -11.27
#